data_a3fb4cd8a1a26b0987e00f6f75543688
#
_entry.id   a3fb4cd8a1a26b0987e00f6f75543688
#
_cell.length_a   1.000
_cell.length_b   1.000
_cell.length_c   1.000
_cell.angle_alpha   90.00
_cell.angle_beta   90.00
_cell.angle_gamma   90.00
#
_symmetry.space_group_name_H-M   'P 1'
#
loop_
_entity.id
_entity.type
_entity.pdbx_description
1 polymer ?
#
loop_
_entity_poly.entity_id
_entity_poly.type
_entity_poly.pdbx_seq_one_letter_code
_entity_poly.pdbx_strand_id
1 'polypeptide(L)'
;MLSRPEPFLRELESAIPDRPFAVRFWDGRTLPATNGAGPTFEVRSPDAFAHVLLSPGQLGLGRAYVSGSLDVDDLDGGLEVMERWRPPELERREQVRLALAAARAFGVRRPPHVPKAELRLRGRRHTVERDARAVRHHYDVSNEFFALFLDESMTYSCAIFSRGAETLEEAQRDKLELVCTKLDLQEGQRVLDIGCGWGSFAIHAAQHHGVSVVGITLSEPQAELARKRVAERGLSDRIEIRVQDYRAIDDGPFDAVGSIGMVEHVGSSQIDAYARQLVRLVRPGGRVLNHGIGRLRIGDPEAGAFTQRYIFPDGAPLHLSRIQAALERAGLETHHVEDFRNDYAETLRHWARRLDDNLDEAIRLGGPERTRVWRLYLRGARRGFETGFTSVYQVRCSRPIGARRSAAPTPQSSRPGSDGAAPRRSQAQPVQPSG
;
A
#
# COMPACT_ATOMS: atom_id res chain seq x y z
N MET A 1 30.21 -26.00 20.07
CA MET A 1 29.25 -27.07 20.43
C MET A 1 27.91 -26.69 19.86
N LEU A 2 27.44 -27.38 18.83
CA LEU A 2 26.08 -27.19 18.26
C LEU A 2 25.09 -27.69 19.30
N SER A 3 24.30 -26.78 19.86
CA SER A 3 23.29 -27.06 20.86
C SER A 3 22.24 -28.05 20.29
N ARG A 4 21.87 -29.07 21.07
CA ARG A 4 20.87 -30.07 20.70
C ARG A 4 19.46 -29.45 20.86
N PRO A 5 18.72 -29.19 19.78
CA PRO A 5 17.41 -28.55 19.85
C PRO A 5 16.27 -29.50 20.32
N GLU A 6 16.56 -30.77 20.63
CA GLU A 6 15.53 -31.76 21.04
C GLU A 6 14.55 -31.32 22.13
N PRO A 7 15.01 -30.70 23.25
CA PRO A 7 14.07 -30.24 24.26
C PRO A 7 13.16 -29.12 23.76
N PHE A 8 13.69 -28.24 22.88
CA PHE A 8 12.92 -27.17 22.27
C PHE A 8 11.90 -27.72 21.27
N LEU A 9 12.27 -28.71 20.47
CA LEU A 9 11.36 -29.35 19.52
C LEU A 9 10.16 -29.99 20.21
N ARG A 10 10.39 -30.69 21.34
CA ARG A 10 9.31 -31.28 22.13
C ARG A 10 8.37 -30.24 22.73
N GLU A 11 8.91 -29.14 23.26
CA GLU A 11 8.09 -28.05 23.78
C GLU A 11 7.34 -27.34 22.65
N LEU A 12 7.95 -27.15 21.47
CA LEU A 12 7.30 -26.57 20.31
C LEU A 12 6.18 -27.50 19.80
N GLU A 13 6.41 -28.81 19.70
CA GLU A 13 5.41 -29.77 19.31
C GLU A 13 4.21 -29.77 20.25
N SER A 14 4.46 -29.69 21.54
CA SER A 14 3.42 -29.58 22.56
C SER A 14 2.67 -28.25 22.49
N ALA A 15 3.38 -27.17 22.15
CA ALA A 15 2.80 -25.82 22.05
C ALA A 15 1.91 -25.61 20.80
N ILE A 16 2.15 -26.36 19.74
CA ILE A 16 1.41 -26.30 18.47
C ILE A 16 1.01 -27.71 18.00
N PRO A 17 0.16 -28.42 18.76
CA PRO A 17 -0.22 -29.80 18.49
C PRO A 17 -0.97 -29.96 17.16
N ASP A 18 -1.73 -28.95 16.74
CA ASP A 18 -2.45 -28.89 15.47
C ASP A 18 -1.81 -27.84 14.57
N ARG A 19 -1.03 -28.30 13.60
CA ARG A 19 -0.27 -27.45 12.67
C ARG A 19 -0.42 -27.96 11.22
N PRO A 20 -1.02 -27.15 10.33
CA PRO A 20 -1.17 -27.51 8.91
C PRO A 20 0.09 -27.19 8.09
N PHE A 21 1.28 -27.29 8.70
CA PHE A 21 2.57 -27.00 8.07
C PHE A 21 3.68 -27.82 8.73
N ALA A 22 4.77 -28.03 7.99
CA ALA A 22 5.99 -28.61 8.53
C ALA A 22 6.99 -27.51 8.92
N VAL A 23 7.88 -27.81 9.88
CA VAL A 23 9.01 -26.94 10.21
C VAL A 23 10.29 -27.74 10.09
N ARG A 24 11.18 -27.34 9.17
CA ARG A 24 12.51 -27.92 9.01
C ARG A 24 13.54 -27.02 9.67
N PHE A 25 14.42 -27.59 10.47
CA PHE A 25 15.46 -26.83 11.18
C PHE A 25 16.80 -26.95 10.46
N TRP A 26 17.73 -26.04 10.79
CA TRP A 26 19.08 -25.97 10.20
C TRP A 26 19.96 -27.21 10.44
N ASP A 27 19.58 -28.10 11.37
CA ASP A 27 20.26 -29.37 11.66
C ASP A 27 19.64 -30.54 10.91
N GLY A 28 18.68 -30.30 10.02
CA GLY A 28 18.00 -31.27 9.19
C GLY A 28 16.77 -31.92 9.85
N ARG A 29 16.50 -31.67 11.13
CA ARG A 29 15.31 -32.21 11.79
C ARG A 29 14.06 -31.55 11.27
N THR A 30 12.97 -32.28 11.24
CA THR A 30 11.67 -31.79 10.77
C THR A 30 10.60 -32.11 11.79
N LEU A 31 9.81 -31.09 12.12
CA LEU A 31 8.54 -31.23 12.81
C LEU A 31 7.47 -31.32 11.72
N PRO A 32 6.83 -32.49 11.50
CA PRO A 32 5.92 -32.67 10.38
C PRO A 32 4.60 -31.92 10.59
N ALA A 33 3.88 -31.64 9.50
CA ALA A 33 2.49 -31.22 9.57
C ALA A 33 1.63 -32.32 10.21
N THR A 34 0.59 -31.94 10.96
CA THR A 34 -0.27 -32.90 11.68
C THR A 34 -1.41 -33.46 10.84
N ASN A 35 -1.80 -32.75 9.78
CA ASN A 35 -2.98 -33.06 8.96
C ASN A 35 -2.67 -33.18 7.46
N GLY A 36 -1.47 -33.66 7.09
CA GLY A 36 -1.13 -33.98 5.70
C GLY A 36 -0.18 -32.98 5.04
N ALA A 37 -0.46 -32.61 3.80
CA ALA A 37 0.44 -31.77 3.00
C ALA A 37 0.17 -30.28 3.26
N GLY A 38 1.16 -29.56 3.78
CA GLY A 38 1.17 -28.12 3.90
C GLY A 38 2.57 -27.58 3.58
N PRO A 39 2.77 -26.26 3.55
CA PRO A 39 4.07 -25.68 3.30
C PRO A 39 5.09 -26.05 4.37
N THR A 40 6.37 -26.10 3.98
CA THR A 40 7.47 -26.31 4.90
C THR A 40 8.16 -24.99 5.21
N PHE A 41 8.13 -24.57 6.47
CA PHE A 41 8.92 -23.46 6.96
C PHE A 41 10.32 -23.94 7.29
N GLU A 42 11.31 -23.45 6.55
CA GLU A 42 12.73 -23.76 6.75
C GLU A 42 13.38 -22.74 7.67
N VAL A 43 13.60 -23.10 8.93
CA VAL A 43 14.37 -22.31 9.87
C VAL A 43 15.86 -22.58 9.60
N ARG A 44 16.51 -21.67 8.87
CA ARG A 44 17.91 -21.81 8.44
C ARG A 44 18.93 -21.38 9.51
N SER A 45 18.47 -20.59 10.47
CA SER A 45 19.27 -20.22 11.64
C SER A 45 18.41 -19.85 12.86
N PRO A 46 18.97 -19.91 14.09
CA PRO A 46 18.27 -19.47 15.30
C PRO A 46 17.82 -18.00 15.29
N ASP A 47 18.40 -17.18 14.42
CA ASP A 47 18.06 -15.76 14.29
C ASP A 47 16.59 -15.57 13.85
N ALA A 48 15.99 -16.56 13.17
CA ALA A 48 14.59 -16.54 12.84
C ALA A 48 13.70 -16.38 14.09
N PHE A 49 13.97 -17.16 15.14
CA PHE A 49 13.25 -17.06 16.40
C PHE A 49 13.50 -15.73 17.10
N ALA A 50 14.75 -15.24 17.08
CA ALA A 50 15.09 -13.97 17.68
C ALA A 50 14.38 -12.79 17.01
N HIS A 51 14.22 -12.78 15.69
CA HIS A 51 13.41 -11.79 14.97
C HIS A 51 11.95 -11.81 15.41
N VAL A 52 11.35 -13.00 15.54
CA VAL A 52 9.94 -13.16 15.94
C VAL A 52 9.74 -12.75 17.40
N LEU A 53 10.64 -13.12 18.30
CA LEU A 53 10.54 -12.77 19.72
C LEU A 53 10.72 -11.28 19.98
N LEU A 54 11.65 -10.62 19.27
CA LEU A 54 11.90 -9.17 19.40
C LEU A 54 10.84 -8.29 18.72
N SER A 55 10.10 -8.84 17.77
CA SER A 55 9.04 -8.15 17.04
C SER A 55 7.92 -9.13 16.68
N PRO A 56 7.05 -9.50 17.63
CA PRO A 56 5.98 -10.47 17.37
C PRO A 56 5.08 -10.06 16.19
N GLY A 57 4.59 -11.08 15.46
CA GLY A 57 3.67 -10.91 14.33
C GLY A 57 4.38 -10.67 12.99
N GLN A 58 3.70 -9.97 12.09
CA GLN A 58 4.12 -9.80 10.69
C GLN A 58 5.52 -9.22 10.51
N LEU A 59 5.95 -8.31 11.38
CA LEU A 59 7.26 -7.66 11.24
C LEU A 59 8.40 -8.62 11.56
N GLY A 60 8.31 -9.41 12.62
CA GLY A 60 9.36 -10.35 12.98
C GLY A 60 9.46 -11.51 12.00
N LEU A 61 8.34 -12.07 11.57
CA LEU A 61 8.32 -13.10 10.53
C LEU A 61 8.87 -12.55 9.20
N GLY A 62 8.46 -11.33 8.84
CA GLY A 62 8.99 -10.65 7.65
C GLY A 62 10.50 -10.42 7.73
N ARG A 63 11.03 -9.99 8.90
CA ARG A 63 12.49 -9.84 9.11
C ARG A 63 13.22 -11.18 9.00
N ALA A 64 12.67 -12.24 9.61
CA ALA A 64 13.25 -13.58 9.52
C ALA A 64 13.30 -14.06 8.06
N TYR A 65 12.24 -13.85 7.30
CA TYR A 65 12.21 -14.18 5.88
C TYR A 65 13.18 -13.30 5.07
N VAL A 66 13.15 -12.00 5.22
CA VAL A 66 14.00 -11.06 4.45
C VAL A 66 15.49 -11.29 4.73
N SER A 67 15.88 -11.55 5.98
CA SER A 67 17.27 -11.89 6.35
C SER A 67 17.75 -13.22 5.83
N GLY A 68 16.84 -14.10 5.33
CA GLY A 68 17.15 -15.47 4.92
C GLY A 68 17.31 -16.45 6.09
N SER A 69 17.06 -16.03 7.35
CA SER A 69 17.07 -16.92 8.50
C SER A 69 15.86 -17.86 8.55
N LEU A 70 14.78 -17.49 7.86
CA LEU A 70 13.58 -18.28 7.59
C LEU A 70 13.35 -18.34 6.08
N ASP A 71 12.92 -19.50 5.58
CA ASP A 71 12.41 -19.65 4.21
C ASP A 71 11.11 -20.47 4.20
N VAL A 72 10.45 -20.52 3.07
CA VAL A 72 9.23 -21.31 2.86
C VAL A 72 9.28 -21.88 1.45
N ASP A 73 9.05 -23.17 1.29
CA ASP A 73 9.06 -23.85 0.00
C ASP A 73 7.88 -23.42 -0.89
N ASP A 74 6.70 -23.24 -0.30
CA ASP A 74 5.52 -22.63 -0.91
C ASP A 74 5.15 -21.33 -0.18
N LEU A 75 5.56 -20.20 -0.73
CA LEU A 75 5.32 -18.88 -0.10
C LEU A 75 3.83 -18.50 -0.11
N ASP A 76 3.07 -18.92 -1.11
CA ASP A 76 1.63 -18.66 -1.19
C ASP A 76 0.86 -19.49 -0.15
N GLY A 77 1.16 -20.77 -0.04
CA GLY A 77 0.63 -21.65 1.01
C GLY A 77 1.04 -21.20 2.41
N GLY A 78 2.27 -20.74 2.58
CA GLY A 78 2.76 -20.18 3.84
C GLY A 78 1.97 -18.94 4.30
N LEU A 79 1.65 -18.04 3.38
CA LEU A 79 0.81 -16.86 3.67
C LEU A 79 -0.64 -17.26 3.99
N GLU A 80 -1.18 -18.25 3.29
CA GLU A 80 -2.52 -18.78 3.58
C GLU A 80 -2.60 -19.39 4.98
N VAL A 81 -1.59 -20.17 5.36
CA VAL A 81 -1.47 -20.70 6.73
C VAL A 81 -1.43 -19.58 7.76
N MET A 82 -0.59 -18.56 7.56
CA MET A 82 -0.49 -17.43 8.49
C MET A 82 -1.81 -16.66 8.63
N GLU A 83 -2.65 -16.66 7.62
CA GLU A 83 -3.94 -15.97 7.64
C GLU A 83 -5.03 -16.79 8.34
N ARG A 84 -5.10 -18.09 8.05
CA ARG A 84 -6.19 -18.97 8.50
C ARG A 84 -5.89 -19.67 9.82
N TRP A 85 -4.62 -20.10 10.01
CA TRP A 85 -4.24 -20.79 11.22
C TRP A 85 -4.05 -19.84 12.38
N ARG A 86 -4.59 -20.23 13.52
CA ARG A 86 -4.40 -19.52 14.77
C ARG A 86 -3.61 -20.41 15.72
N PRO A 87 -2.44 -19.96 16.20
CA PRO A 87 -1.72 -20.70 17.24
C PRO A 87 -2.62 -20.84 18.48
N PRO A 88 -2.57 -21.97 19.19
CA PRO A 88 -3.23 -22.10 20.47
C PRO A 88 -2.78 -21.00 21.43
N GLU A 89 -3.70 -20.55 22.30
CA GLU A 89 -3.35 -19.65 23.39
C GLU A 89 -2.54 -20.42 24.43
N LEU A 90 -1.24 -20.13 24.49
CA LEU A 90 -0.36 -20.76 25.46
C LEU A 90 -0.53 -20.13 26.83
N GLU A 91 -0.66 -20.96 27.87
CA GLU A 91 -0.61 -20.51 29.26
C GLU A 91 0.78 -19.89 29.54
N ARG A 92 0.82 -18.97 30.53
CA ARG A 92 2.07 -18.29 30.94
C ARG A 92 3.20 -19.29 31.29
N ARG A 93 2.84 -20.43 31.87
CA ARG A 93 3.80 -21.51 32.20
C ARG A 93 4.39 -22.15 30.93
N GLU A 94 3.59 -22.37 29.93
CA GLU A 94 4.00 -22.94 28.64
C GLU A 94 4.89 -21.97 27.87
N GLN A 95 4.52 -20.68 27.85
CA GLN A 95 5.35 -19.62 27.27
C GLN A 95 6.74 -19.58 27.91
N VAL A 96 6.80 -19.67 29.25
CA VAL A 96 8.08 -19.68 29.98
C VAL A 96 8.88 -20.94 29.67
N ARG A 97 8.25 -22.14 29.64
CA ARG A 97 8.93 -23.39 29.29
C ARG A 97 9.53 -23.32 27.87
N LEU A 98 8.72 -22.88 26.89
CA LEU A 98 9.17 -22.74 25.51
C LEU A 98 10.32 -21.71 25.39
N ALA A 99 10.24 -20.58 26.09
CA ALA A 99 11.30 -19.57 26.10
C ALA A 99 12.59 -20.10 26.76
N LEU A 100 12.50 -20.84 27.86
CA LEU A 100 13.64 -21.48 28.50
C LEU A 100 14.26 -22.58 27.63
N ALA A 101 13.44 -23.39 27.00
CA ALA A 101 13.89 -24.41 26.06
C ALA A 101 14.63 -23.76 24.85
N ALA A 102 14.08 -22.69 24.31
CA ALA A 102 14.71 -21.90 23.25
C ALA A 102 16.06 -21.30 23.72
N ALA A 103 16.10 -20.67 24.90
CA ALA A 103 17.32 -20.11 25.45
C ALA A 103 18.42 -21.15 25.70
N ARG A 104 18.03 -22.36 26.15
CA ARG A 104 18.98 -23.48 26.32
C ARG A 104 19.45 -24.07 25.01
N ALA A 105 18.53 -24.17 24.02
CA ALA A 105 18.85 -24.71 22.71
C ALA A 105 19.74 -23.77 21.89
N PHE A 106 19.52 -22.47 21.97
CA PHE A 106 20.13 -21.47 21.07
C PHE A 106 21.12 -20.54 21.79
N GLY A 107 21.11 -20.56 23.13
CA GLY A 107 21.91 -19.65 23.95
C GLY A 107 21.33 -18.22 23.94
N VAL A 108 21.83 -17.40 24.87
CA VAL A 108 21.55 -15.94 24.85
C VAL A 108 22.44 -15.31 23.80
N ARG A 109 21.86 -14.92 22.68
CA ARG A 109 22.58 -14.33 21.55
C ARG A 109 22.38 -12.80 21.52
N ARG A 110 23.28 -12.12 20.85
CA ARG A 110 23.06 -10.71 20.49
C ARG A 110 21.82 -10.63 19.59
N PRO A 111 21.04 -9.53 19.68
CA PRO A 111 19.92 -9.32 18.75
C PRO A 111 20.38 -9.49 17.30
N PRO A 112 19.59 -10.19 16.46
CA PRO A 112 19.96 -10.37 15.07
C PRO A 112 19.99 -9.02 14.35
N HIS A 113 20.82 -8.92 13.34
CA HIS A 113 20.91 -7.71 12.54
C HIS A 113 19.60 -7.46 11.81
N VAL A 114 19.05 -6.25 11.95
CA VAL A 114 17.87 -5.83 11.19
C VAL A 114 18.25 -5.75 9.71
N PRO A 115 17.46 -6.35 8.78
CA PRO A 115 17.75 -6.29 7.35
C PRO A 115 18.00 -4.87 6.85
N LYS A 116 19.00 -4.70 5.99
CA LYS A 116 19.37 -3.38 5.43
C LYS A 116 18.27 -2.76 4.59
N ALA A 117 17.42 -3.61 4.00
CA ALA A 117 16.24 -3.19 3.24
C ALA A 117 15.16 -2.52 4.11
N GLU A 118 15.24 -2.62 5.46
CA GLU A 118 14.25 -2.00 6.36
C GLU A 118 14.46 -0.51 6.51
N LEU A 119 13.48 0.29 6.17
CA LEU A 119 13.49 1.74 6.33
C LEU A 119 12.83 2.19 7.63
N ARG A 120 13.46 3.15 8.31
CA ARG A 120 12.93 3.84 9.48
C ARG A 120 12.98 5.35 9.26
N LEU A 121 11.89 5.90 8.73
CA LEU A 121 11.77 7.35 8.57
C LEU A 121 11.57 8.02 9.94
N ARG A 122 12.33 9.09 10.17
CA ARG A 122 12.18 9.97 11.35
C ARG A 122 11.51 11.29 10.95
N GLY A 123 10.86 11.95 11.89
CA GLY A 123 10.21 13.25 11.69
C GLY A 123 8.69 13.13 11.49
N ARG A 124 8.05 14.28 11.24
CA ARG A 124 6.60 14.37 11.05
C ARG A 124 6.17 13.73 9.73
N ARG A 125 5.09 12.93 9.75
CA ARG A 125 4.51 12.28 8.55
C ARG A 125 3.94 13.32 7.60
N HIS A 126 3.93 13.00 6.30
CA HIS A 126 3.33 13.80 5.21
C HIS A 126 3.90 15.21 5.08
N THR A 127 5.21 15.40 5.36
CA THR A 127 5.95 16.56 4.88
C THR A 127 6.51 16.29 3.48
N VAL A 128 6.70 17.35 2.68
CA VAL A 128 7.21 17.23 1.29
C VAL A 128 8.51 16.43 1.24
N GLU A 129 9.47 16.73 2.15
CA GLU A 129 10.77 16.07 2.20
C GLU A 129 10.67 14.60 2.65
N ARG A 130 9.71 14.29 3.53
CA ARG A 130 9.51 12.92 4.00
C ARG A 130 8.80 12.08 2.95
N ASP A 131 7.77 12.64 2.29
CA ASP A 131 7.07 11.99 1.19
C ASP A 131 8.04 11.70 0.03
N ALA A 132 8.88 12.67 -0.34
CA ALA A 132 9.92 12.47 -1.35
C ALA A 132 10.95 11.39 -0.98
N ARG A 133 11.30 11.24 0.33
CA ARG A 133 12.18 10.14 0.80
C ARG A 133 11.47 8.79 0.78
N ALA A 134 10.18 8.75 1.15
CA ALA A 134 9.39 7.52 1.11
C ALA A 134 9.23 7.01 -0.33
N VAL A 135 8.89 7.89 -1.26
CA VAL A 135 8.77 7.59 -2.69
C VAL A 135 10.13 7.13 -3.25
N ARG A 136 11.22 7.88 -2.98
CA ARG A 136 12.56 7.47 -3.42
C ARG A 136 12.92 6.07 -2.92
N HIS A 137 12.72 5.78 -1.64
CA HIS A 137 13.04 4.45 -1.09
C HIS A 137 12.31 3.32 -1.80
N HIS A 138 11.04 3.53 -2.13
CA HIS A 138 10.23 2.53 -2.84
C HIS A 138 10.74 2.30 -4.27
N TYR A 139 11.11 3.38 -4.98
CA TYR A 139 11.59 3.34 -6.36
C TYR A 139 13.12 3.31 -6.51
N ASP A 140 13.90 3.33 -5.42
CA ASP A 140 15.38 3.19 -5.40
C ASP A 140 15.86 1.77 -5.78
N VAL A 141 14.95 0.83 -5.99
CA VAL A 141 15.20 -0.35 -6.82
C VAL A 141 15.19 0.14 -8.27
N SER A 142 16.19 -0.22 -9.06
CA SER A 142 16.36 0.34 -10.41
C SER A 142 15.16 0.12 -11.34
N ASN A 143 15.04 0.93 -12.40
CA ASN A 143 14.02 0.75 -13.42
C ASN A 143 14.07 -0.67 -14.03
N GLU A 144 15.27 -1.23 -14.19
CA GLU A 144 15.51 -2.57 -14.72
C GLU A 144 14.90 -3.65 -13.79
N PHE A 145 14.93 -3.46 -12.47
CA PHE A 145 14.30 -4.39 -11.54
C PHE A 145 12.77 -4.39 -11.72
N PHE A 146 12.16 -3.22 -11.86
CA PHE A 146 10.71 -3.12 -12.11
C PHE A 146 10.33 -3.72 -13.45
N ALA A 147 11.15 -3.57 -14.48
CA ALA A 147 10.94 -4.16 -15.80
C ALA A 147 10.91 -5.70 -15.79
N LEU A 148 11.47 -6.36 -14.76
CA LEU A 148 11.43 -7.81 -14.65
C LEU A 148 10.01 -8.36 -14.46
N PHE A 149 9.10 -7.56 -13.90
CA PHE A 149 7.76 -8.05 -13.57
C PHE A 149 6.61 -7.18 -14.08
N LEU A 150 6.85 -5.93 -14.43
CA LEU A 150 5.84 -5.07 -15.05
C LEU A 150 5.61 -5.46 -16.52
N ASP A 151 4.57 -4.89 -17.13
CA ASP A 151 4.33 -4.93 -18.57
C ASP A 151 5.27 -3.98 -19.33
N GLU A 152 5.29 -4.07 -20.66
CA GLU A 152 6.13 -3.23 -21.53
C GLU A 152 5.86 -1.72 -21.34
N SER A 153 4.65 -1.34 -20.97
CA SER A 153 4.32 0.05 -20.70
C SER A 153 4.85 0.54 -19.35
N MET A 154 5.44 -0.33 -18.55
CA MET A 154 5.92 -0.03 -17.19
C MET A 154 4.80 0.54 -16.29
N THR A 155 3.61 -0.05 -16.35
CA THR A 155 2.48 0.42 -15.57
C THR A 155 2.44 -0.25 -14.20
N TYR A 156 2.81 0.49 -13.14
CA TYR A 156 2.80 0.00 -11.76
C TYR A 156 1.50 0.41 -11.04
N SER A 157 0.38 -0.09 -11.53
CA SER A 157 -0.95 0.05 -10.94
C SER A 157 -1.87 -1.07 -11.45
N CYS A 158 -3.08 -1.18 -10.89
CA CYS A 158 -4.05 -2.22 -11.24
C CYS A 158 -4.30 -2.27 -12.76
N ALA A 159 -4.09 -3.44 -13.37
CA ALA A 159 -4.55 -3.77 -14.72
C ALA A 159 -6.03 -4.19 -14.68
N ILE A 160 -6.73 -4.25 -15.81
CA ILE A 160 -8.16 -4.60 -15.87
C ILE A 160 -8.35 -5.84 -16.73
N PHE A 161 -8.53 -6.99 -16.10
CA PHE A 161 -8.78 -8.29 -16.72
C PHE A 161 -10.29 -8.56 -16.91
N SER A 162 -11.13 -7.99 -16.06
CA SER A 162 -12.58 -8.19 -16.03
C SER A 162 -13.31 -7.78 -17.32
N ARG A 163 -12.59 -7.18 -18.26
CA ARG A 163 -13.10 -6.78 -19.59
C ARG A 163 -12.67 -7.72 -20.72
N GLY A 164 -12.10 -8.88 -20.38
CA GLY A 164 -11.76 -9.93 -21.34
C GLY A 164 -10.30 -10.02 -21.74
N ALA A 165 -9.41 -9.21 -21.13
CA ALA A 165 -7.97 -9.31 -21.35
C ALA A 165 -7.42 -10.64 -20.82
N GLU A 166 -6.55 -11.29 -21.59
CA GLU A 166 -5.91 -12.56 -21.23
C GLU A 166 -4.47 -12.37 -20.73
N THR A 167 -3.82 -11.31 -21.16
CA THR A 167 -2.43 -10.97 -20.82
C THR A 167 -2.35 -9.71 -19.96
N LEU A 168 -1.25 -9.54 -19.23
CA LEU A 168 -1.01 -8.32 -18.45
C LEU A 168 -0.91 -7.08 -19.35
N GLU A 169 -0.32 -7.23 -20.52
CA GLU A 169 -0.17 -6.16 -21.52
C GLU A 169 -1.52 -5.67 -22.03
N GLU A 170 -2.42 -6.58 -22.36
CA GLU A 170 -3.80 -6.26 -22.76
C GLU A 170 -4.57 -5.60 -21.61
N ALA A 171 -4.53 -6.19 -20.43
CA ALA A 171 -5.21 -5.66 -19.26
C ALA A 171 -4.72 -4.26 -18.86
N GLN A 172 -3.43 -3.95 -19.03
CA GLN A 172 -2.92 -2.61 -18.79
C GLN A 172 -3.35 -1.62 -19.90
N ARG A 173 -3.36 -2.05 -21.16
CA ARG A 173 -3.91 -1.23 -22.26
C ARG A 173 -5.38 -0.87 -22.02
N ASP A 174 -6.19 -1.87 -21.65
CA ASP A 174 -7.61 -1.69 -21.35
C ASP A 174 -7.83 -0.74 -20.17
N LYS A 175 -6.96 -0.82 -19.15
CA LYS A 175 -6.99 0.11 -18.04
C LYS A 175 -6.68 1.55 -18.47
N LEU A 176 -5.64 1.76 -19.29
CA LEU A 176 -5.26 3.08 -19.76
C LEU A 176 -6.36 3.69 -20.64
N GLU A 177 -6.96 2.88 -21.53
CA GLU A 177 -8.10 3.29 -22.35
C GLU A 177 -9.34 3.61 -21.52
N LEU A 178 -9.63 2.81 -20.49
CA LEU A 178 -10.74 3.08 -19.58
C LEU A 178 -10.55 4.40 -18.83
N VAL A 179 -9.33 4.74 -18.42
CA VAL A 179 -9.02 6.03 -17.78
C VAL A 179 -9.30 7.17 -18.75
N CYS A 180 -8.83 7.08 -20.01
CA CYS A 180 -9.10 8.08 -21.05
C CYS A 180 -10.59 8.26 -21.32
N THR A 181 -11.34 7.15 -21.45
CA THR A 181 -12.79 7.14 -21.67
C THR A 181 -13.52 7.78 -20.47
N LYS A 182 -13.17 7.45 -19.25
CA LYS A 182 -13.79 8.03 -18.05
C LYS A 182 -13.50 9.52 -17.87
N LEU A 183 -12.33 9.96 -18.29
CA LEU A 183 -11.97 11.37 -18.36
C LEU A 183 -12.60 12.07 -19.57
N ASP A 184 -13.18 11.30 -20.53
CA ASP A 184 -13.77 11.80 -21.78
C ASP A 184 -12.80 12.71 -22.52
N LEU A 185 -11.58 12.20 -22.75
CA LEU A 185 -10.52 12.95 -23.38
C LEU A 185 -10.85 13.25 -24.84
N GLN A 186 -10.66 14.51 -25.23
CA GLN A 186 -10.86 14.98 -26.59
C GLN A 186 -9.56 15.57 -27.12
N GLU A 187 -9.34 15.47 -28.45
CA GLU A 187 -8.17 16.03 -29.10
C GLU A 187 -7.96 17.51 -28.76
N GLY A 188 -6.72 17.90 -28.52
CA GLY A 188 -6.32 19.26 -28.17
C GLY A 188 -6.50 19.64 -26.70
N GLN A 189 -7.12 18.80 -25.88
CA GLN A 189 -7.22 19.05 -24.44
C GLN A 189 -5.87 18.97 -23.74
N ARG A 190 -5.76 19.68 -22.63
CA ARG A 190 -4.60 19.69 -21.74
C ARG A 190 -4.89 18.88 -20.47
N VAL A 191 -4.13 17.82 -20.23
CA VAL A 191 -4.35 16.84 -19.16
C VAL A 191 -3.20 16.90 -18.15
N LEU A 192 -3.52 16.75 -16.86
CA LEU A 192 -2.55 16.57 -15.79
C LEU A 192 -2.56 15.10 -15.33
N ASP A 193 -1.39 14.47 -15.28
CA ASP A 193 -1.16 13.13 -14.73
C ASP A 193 -0.37 13.24 -13.42
N ILE A 194 -1.06 13.10 -12.28
CA ILE A 194 -0.46 13.20 -10.95
C ILE A 194 0.06 11.82 -10.52
N GLY A 195 1.37 11.70 -10.39
CA GLY A 195 2.05 10.44 -10.12
C GLY A 195 2.24 9.63 -11.40
N CYS A 196 2.75 10.27 -12.45
CA CYS A 196 2.84 9.68 -13.80
C CYS A 196 3.74 8.44 -13.91
N GLY A 197 4.54 8.12 -12.90
CA GLY A 197 5.48 7.01 -12.92
C GLY A 197 6.42 7.09 -14.12
N TRP A 198 6.47 6.04 -14.92
CA TRP A 198 7.27 5.96 -16.15
C TRP A 198 6.50 6.45 -17.40
N GLY A 199 5.41 7.21 -17.21
CA GLY A 199 4.71 7.92 -18.27
C GLY A 199 3.68 7.09 -19.05
N SER A 200 3.27 5.92 -18.58
CA SER A 200 2.38 5.03 -19.34
C SER A 200 1.03 5.67 -19.70
N PHE A 201 0.36 6.32 -18.74
CA PHE A 201 -0.91 7.01 -19.01
C PHE A 201 -0.69 8.23 -19.91
N ALA A 202 0.32 9.05 -19.62
CA ALA A 202 0.60 10.24 -20.43
C ALA A 202 0.86 9.88 -21.90
N ILE A 203 1.68 8.84 -22.15
CA ILE A 203 1.99 8.36 -23.49
C ILE A 203 0.73 7.83 -24.18
N HIS A 204 -0.04 6.97 -23.53
CA HIS A 204 -1.27 6.40 -24.08
C HIS A 204 -2.28 7.50 -24.44
N ALA A 205 -2.54 8.43 -23.53
CA ALA A 205 -3.47 9.53 -23.74
C ALA A 205 -3.07 10.44 -24.91
N ALA A 206 -1.79 10.83 -24.99
CA ALA A 206 -1.31 11.66 -26.08
C ALA A 206 -1.36 10.95 -27.44
N GLN A 207 -1.02 9.65 -27.47
CA GLN A 207 -0.96 8.83 -28.69
C GLN A 207 -2.33 8.54 -29.28
N HIS A 208 -3.30 8.17 -28.42
CA HIS A 208 -4.60 7.64 -28.86
C HIS A 208 -5.74 8.68 -28.80
N HIS A 209 -5.59 9.72 -27.98
CA HIS A 209 -6.63 10.75 -27.80
C HIS A 209 -6.17 12.15 -28.23
N GLY A 210 -4.93 12.32 -28.74
CA GLY A 210 -4.45 13.59 -29.29
C GLY A 210 -4.34 14.73 -28.26
N VAL A 211 -4.27 14.42 -26.96
CA VAL A 211 -4.17 15.41 -25.88
C VAL A 211 -2.72 15.84 -25.62
N SER A 212 -2.54 16.99 -24.98
CA SER A 212 -1.27 17.40 -24.37
C SER A 212 -1.27 17.02 -22.90
N VAL A 213 -0.15 16.46 -22.39
CA VAL A 213 -0.09 15.96 -21.00
C VAL A 213 1.08 16.59 -20.25
N VAL A 214 0.79 17.08 -19.05
CA VAL A 214 1.80 17.37 -18.03
C VAL A 214 1.81 16.20 -17.04
N GLY A 215 2.88 15.41 -17.03
CA GLY A 215 3.08 14.32 -16.08
C GLY A 215 4.01 14.74 -14.95
N ILE A 216 3.63 14.48 -13.69
CA ILE A 216 4.47 14.79 -12.55
C ILE A 216 4.80 13.55 -11.73
N THR A 217 6.02 13.47 -11.23
CA THR A 217 6.48 12.45 -10.27
C THR A 217 7.48 13.06 -9.28
N LEU A 218 7.69 12.40 -8.13
CA LEU A 218 8.75 12.78 -7.17
C LEU A 218 10.05 11.98 -7.36
N SER A 219 10.08 11.05 -8.33
CA SER A 219 11.21 10.17 -8.60
C SER A 219 11.97 10.62 -9.84
N GLU A 220 13.20 11.08 -9.70
CA GLU A 220 14.06 11.44 -10.84
C GLU A 220 14.30 10.26 -11.79
N PRO A 221 14.63 9.03 -11.32
CA PRO A 221 14.79 7.89 -12.22
C PRO A 221 13.54 7.56 -13.04
N GLN A 222 12.34 7.74 -12.47
CA GLN A 222 11.10 7.60 -13.22
C GLN A 222 10.97 8.68 -14.29
N ALA A 223 11.21 9.94 -13.92
CA ALA A 223 11.10 11.07 -14.85
C ALA A 223 12.06 10.95 -16.02
N GLU A 224 13.32 10.57 -15.76
CA GLU A 224 14.33 10.35 -16.81
C GLU A 224 13.89 9.27 -17.80
N LEU A 225 13.45 8.10 -17.30
CA LEU A 225 12.98 7.04 -18.18
C LEU A 225 11.68 7.44 -18.91
N ALA A 226 10.76 8.14 -18.24
CA ALA A 226 9.54 8.64 -18.89
C ALA A 226 9.86 9.61 -20.03
N ARG A 227 10.76 10.59 -19.82
CA ARG A 227 11.22 11.52 -20.87
C ARG A 227 11.84 10.79 -22.05
N LYS A 228 12.71 9.79 -21.79
CA LYS A 228 13.31 8.95 -22.82
C LYS A 228 12.23 8.25 -23.65
N ARG A 229 11.26 7.59 -22.98
CA ARG A 229 10.16 6.88 -23.64
C ARG A 229 9.24 7.80 -24.46
N VAL A 230 9.01 9.02 -23.97
CA VAL A 230 8.28 10.07 -24.70
C VAL A 230 9.02 10.48 -25.98
N ALA A 231 10.32 10.71 -25.89
CA ALA A 231 11.15 11.08 -27.04
C ALA A 231 11.24 9.96 -28.09
N GLU A 232 11.42 8.70 -27.66
CA GLU A 232 11.44 7.52 -28.54
C GLU A 232 10.15 7.34 -29.35
N ARG A 233 9.01 7.87 -28.83
CA ARG A 233 7.70 7.84 -29.51
C ARG A 233 7.37 9.12 -30.31
N GLY A 234 8.28 10.09 -30.34
CA GLY A 234 8.05 11.36 -31.02
C GLY A 234 6.96 12.23 -30.38
N LEU A 235 6.78 12.13 -29.08
CA LEU A 235 5.70 12.82 -28.35
C LEU A 235 6.19 14.02 -27.50
N SER A 236 7.44 14.47 -27.69
CA SER A 236 8.05 15.53 -26.90
C SER A 236 7.33 16.88 -26.99
N ASP A 237 6.64 17.17 -28.11
CA ASP A 237 5.84 18.40 -28.26
C ASP A 237 4.49 18.33 -27.53
N ARG A 238 4.04 17.14 -27.12
CA ARG A 238 2.74 16.92 -26.48
C ARG A 238 2.84 16.53 -25.01
N ILE A 239 3.97 16.00 -24.56
CA ILE A 239 4.13 15.48 -23.19
C ILE A 239 5.32 16.16 -22.51
N GLU A 240 5.04 16.81 -21.40
CA GLU A 240 6.04 17.36 -20.48
C GLU A 240 6.09 16.53 -19.20
N ILE A 241 7.27 16.00 -18.83
CA ILE A 241 7.48 15.25 -17.59
C ILE A 241 8.30 16.10 -16.61
N ARG A 242 7.74 16.33 -15.41
CA ARG A 242 8.34 17.16 -14.36
C ARG A 242 8.61 16.35 -13.08
N VAL A 243 9.72 16.65 -12.43
CA VAL A 243 9.95 16.23 -11.04
C VAL A 243 9.39 17.31 -10.13
N GLN A 244 8.14 17.14 -9.72
CA GLN A 244 7.37 18.16 -9.00
C GLN A 244 6.34 17.55 -8.07
N ASP A 245 6.16 18.18 -6.89
CA ASP A 245 5.07 17.84 -5.98
C ASP A 245 3.75 18.44 -6.48
N TYR A 246 2.66 17.67 -6.39
CA TYR A 246 1.35 18.12 -6.84
C TYR A 246 0.87 19.38 -6.12
N ARG A 247 1.34 19.61 -4.89
CA ARG A 247 1.01 20.81 -4.09
C ARG A 247 1.61 22.09 -4.66
N ALA A 248 2.67 21.96 -5.46
CA ALA A 248 3.41 23.09 -6.02
C ALA A 248 3.03 23.41 -7.48
N ILE A 249 2.03 22.72 -8.07
CA ILE A 249 1.56 23.05 -9.41
C ILE A 249 0.71 24.30 -9.38
N ASP A 250 1.00 25.26 -10.26
CA ASP A 250 0.33 26.57 -10.37
C ASP A 250 -0.10 26.96 -11.79
N ASP A 251 0.31 26.21 -12.81
CA ASP A 251 0.05 26.47 -14.22
C ASP A 251 -1.25 25.88 -14.78
N GLY A 252 -2.22 25.58 -13.92
CA GLY A 252 -3.57 25.20 -14.30
C GLY A 252 -4.42 26.38 -14.82
N PRO A 253 -5.70 26.18 -15.15
CA PRO A 253 -6.40 24.93 -15.01
C PRO A 253 -6.20 23.98 -16.21
N PHE A 254 -6.37 22.68 -15.94
CA PHE A 254 -6.35 21.62 -16.93
C PHE A 254 -7.78 21.21 -17.34
N ASP A 255 -7.97 20.64 -18.54
CA ASP A 255 -9.25 20.10 -18.98
C ASP A 255 -9.64 18.84 -18.23
N ALA A 256 -8.67 18.00 -17.93
CA ALA A 256 -8.84 16.78 -17.15
C ALA A 256 -7.63 16.53 -16.23
N VAL A 257 -7.86 15.83 -15.12
CA VAL A 257 -6.83 15.42 -14.16
C VAL A 257 -6.96 13.95 -13.87
N GLY A 258 -5.92 13.17 -14.17
CA GLY A 258 -5.74 11.78 -13.75
C GLY A 258 -4.86 11.72 -12.51
N SER A 259 -5.23 10.89 -11.53
CA SER A 259 -4.42 10.59 -10.36
C SER A 259 -4.53 9.09 -10.09
N ILE A 260 -3.47 8.34 -10.43
CA ILE A 260 -3.47 6.88 -10.45
C ILE A 260 -2.39 6.37 -9.48
N GLY A 261 -2.80 5.64 -8.42
CA GLY A 261 -1.87 5.10 -7.43
C GLY A 261 -1.23 6.16 -6.53
N MET A 262 -1.95 7.26 -6.28
CA MET A 262 -1.42 8.41 -5.54
C MET A 262 -2.12 8.68 -4.20
N VAL A 263 -3.45 8.49 -4.14
CA VAL A 263 -4.27 8.84 -2.96
C VAL A 263 -3.87 8.05 -1.70
N GLU A 264 -3.39 6.84 -1.85
CA GLU A 264 -2.89 5.98 -0.78
C GLU A 264 -1.61 6.51 -0.10
N HIS A 265 -0.92 7.45 -0.73
CA HIS A 265 0.25 8.14 -0.17
C HIS A 265 -0.10 9.46 0.54
N VAL A 266 -1.31 9.95 0.36
CA VAL A 266 -1.75 11.26 0.89
C VAL A 266 -1.99 11.21 2.40
N GLY A 267 -2.60 10.13 2.90
CA GLY A 267 -2.93 9.96 4.30
C GLY A 267 -4.14 10.78 4.76
N SER A 268 -4.71 10.35 5.89
CA SER A 268 -5.98 10.90 6.39
C SER A 268 -5.91 12.39 6.75
N SER A 269 -4.76 12.89 7.17
CA SER A 269 -4.57 14.29 7.55
C SER A 269 -4.46 15.25 6.36
N GLN A 270 -4.18 14.74 5.16
CA GLN A 270 -3.94 15.55 3.97
C GLN A 270 -5.00 15.36 2.87
N ILE A 271 -5.96 14.44 3.05
CA ILE A 271 -6.93 14.12 1.99
C ILE A 271 -7.77 15.33 1.56
N ASP A 272 -8.16 16.21 2.50
CA ASP A 272 -8.90 17.43 2.16
C ASP A 272 -8.03 18.45 1.42
N ALA A 273 -6.73 18.54 1.75
CA ALA A 273 -5.79 19.40 1.02
C ALA A 273 -5.57 18.89 -0.42
N TYR A 274 -5.43 17.56 -0.57
CA TYR A 274 -5.36 16.90 -1.87
C TYR A 274 -6.60 17.18 -2.73
N ALA A 275 -7.79 17.00 -2.18
CA ALA A 275 -9.04 17.24 -2.89
C ALA A 275 -9.19 18.71 -3.33
N ARG A 276 -8.86 19.68 -2.45
CA ARG A 276 -8.85 21.12 -2.81
C ARG A 276 -7.87 21.42 -3.94
N GLN A 277 -6.71 20.76 -3.95
CA GLN A 277 -5.74 20.95 -5.02
C GLN A 277 -6.27 20.43 -6.37
N LEU A 278 -6.93 19.27 -6.41
CA LEU A 278 -7.57 18.74 -7.61
C LEU A 278 -8.60 19.73 -8.18
N VAL A 279 -9.44 20.33 -7.32
CA VAL A 279 -10.42 21.35 -7.73
C VAL A 279 -9.73 22.60 -8.30
N ARG A 280 -8.62 23.03 -7.71
CA ARG A 280 -7.86 24.21 -8.20
C ARG A 280 -7.28 23.93 -9.59
N LEU A 281 -6.80 22.72 -9.82
CA LEU A 281 -6.10 22.33 -11.03
C LEU A 281 -7.01 21.98 -12.20
N VAL A 282 -8.26 21.57 -11.97
CA VAL A 282 -9.22 21.28 -13.04
C VAL A 282 -10.11 22.49 -13.34
N ARG A 283 -10.37 22.78 -14.63
CA ARG A 283 -11.28 23.88 -15.01
C ARG A 283 -12.73 23.58 -14.63
N PRO A 284 -13.61 24.59 -14.51
CA PRO A 284 -15.06 24.35 -14.45
C PRO A 284 -15.52 23.51 -15.65
N GLY A 285 -16.34 22.48 -15.39
CA GLY A 285 -16.75 21.48 -16.38
C GLY A 285 -15.70 20.42 -16.70
N GLY A 286 -14.47 20.57 -16.20
CA GLY A 286 -13.40 19.58 -16.38
C GLY A 286 -13.58 18.34 -15.49
N ARG A 287 -12.89 17.27 -15.82
CA ARG A 287 -13.04 15.95 -15.19
C ARG A 287 -11.82 15.55 -14.36
N VAL A 288 -12.09 14.79 -13.31
CA VAL A 288 -11.08 14.22 -12.43
C VAL A 288 -11.34 12.72 -12.30
N LEU A 289 -10.31 11.91 -12.47
CA LEU A 289 -10.33 10.50 -12.13
C LEU A 289 -9.30 10.23 -11.03
N ASN A 290 -9.79 9.76 -9.88
CA ASN A 290 -8.94 9.23 -8.82
C ASN A 290 -9.01 7.71 -8.85
N HIS A 291 -7.89 7.06 -9.21
CA HIS A 291 -7.73 5.61 -9.14
C HIS A 291 -6.76 5.29 -8.00
N GLY A 292 -7.23 4.64 -6.97
CA GLY A 292 -6.38 4.39 -5.80
C GLY A 292 -6.86 3.25 -4.91
N ILE A 293 -5.91 2.70 -4.16
CA ILE A 293 -6.15 1.65 -3.18
C ILE A 293 -6.88 2.23 -1.97
N GLY A 294 -7.93 1.52 -1.53
CA GLY A 294 -8.69 1.88 -0.34
C GLY A 294 -8.92 0.69 0.59
N ARG A 295 -9.46 0.99 1.77
CA ARG A 295 -9.94 -0.01 2.73
C ARG A 295 -11.40 -0.33 2.48
N LEU A 296 -11.79 -1.60 2.65
CA LEU A 296 -13.19 -2.04 2.56
C LEU A 296 -13.95 -1.77 3.85
N ARG A 297 -13.27 -1.78 5.01
CA ARG A 297 -13.92 -1.59 6.30
C ARG A 297 -13.40 -0.34 7.00
N ILE A 298 -14.32 0.42 7.58
CA ILE A 298 -13.98 1.54 8.47
C ILE A 298 -13.39 0.97 9.75
N GLY A 299 -12.22 1.47 10.15
CA GLY A 299 -11.54 1.01 11.38
C GLY A 299 -10.42 0.00 11.15
N ASP A 300 -10.29 -0.57 9.95
CA ASP A 300 -9.12 -1.38 9.62
C ASP A 300 -7.83 -0.54 9.69
N PRO A 301 -6.71 -1.12 10.13
CA PRO A 301 -5.44 -0.41 10.19
C PRO A 301 -5.00 0.07 8.81
N GLU A 302 -4.41 1.26 8.73
CA GLU A 302 -4.01 1.89 7.46
C GLU A 302 -3.01 1.05 6.68
N ALA A 303 -2.03 0.42 7.33
CA ALA A 303 -1.11 -0.52 6.69
C ALA A 303 -0.51 -1.48 7.72
N GLY A 304 -0.10 -2.68 7.26
CA GLY A 304 0.63 -3.65 8.06
C GLY A 304 2.06 -3.16 8.38
N ALA A 305 2.60 -3.62 9.52
CA ALA A 305 3.92 -3.21 9.99
C ALA A 305 5.04 -3.57 8.99
N PHE A 306 4.93 -4.67 8.26
CA PHE A 306 5.88 -5.07 7.22
C PHE A 306 5.84 -4.08 6.05
N THR A 307 4.67 -3.80 5.50
CA THR A 307 4.49 -2.87 4.37
C THR A 307 5.03 -1.47 4.70
N GLN A 308 4.76 -0.97 5.91
CA GLN A 308 5.27 0.35 6.34
C GLN A 308 6.80 0.40 6.50
N ARG A 309 7.45 -0.74 6.78
CA ARG A 309 8.91 -0.78 6.99
C ARG A 309 9.69 -1.04 5.73
N TYR A 310 9.10 -1.73 4.76
CA TYR A 310 9.85 -2.22 3.61
C TYR A 310 9.40 -1.67 2.27
N ILE A 311 8.11 -1.27 2.13
CA ILE A 311 7.52 -0.95 0.83
C ILE A 311 7.00 0.49 0.79
N PHE A 312 5.95 0.79 1.57
CA PHE A 312 5.28 2.09 1.57
C PHE A 312 5.34 2.73 2.96
N PRO A 313 6.49 3.34 3.32
CA PRO A 313 6.54 4.15 4.53
C PRO A 313 5.49 5.26 4.45
N ASP A 314 4.68 5.38 5.50
CA ASP A 314 3.56 6.33 5.58
C ASP A 314 2.39 6.08 4.61
N GLY A 315 2.39 4.99 3.85
CA GLY A 315 1.23 4.57 3.06
C GLY A 315 0.00 4.36 3.93
N ALA A 316 -1.11 4.99 3.56
CA ALA A 316 -2.34 5.02 4.34
C ALA A 316 -3.57 4.91 3.43
N PRO A 317 -3.87 3.72 2.88
CA PRO A 317 -5.10 3.51 2.14
C PRO A 317 -6.32 3.85 3.01
N LEU A 318 -7.14 4.79 2.58
CA LEU A 318 -8.33 5.24 3.29
C LEU A 318 -9.57 4.46 2.84
N HIS A 319 -10.60 4.39 3.68
CA HIS A 319 -11.90 3.89 3.25
C HIS A 319 -12.47 4.79 2.14
N LEU A 320 -13.11 4.18 1.12
CA LEU A 320 -13.66 4.88 -0.06
C LEU A 320 -14.52 6.09 0.33
N SER A 321 -15.38 5.96 1.35
CA SER A 321 -16.24 7.06 1.80
C SER A 321 -15.47 8.31 2.24
N ARG A 322 -14.28 8.15 2.80
CA ARG A 322 -13.44 9.28 3.22
C ARG A 322 -12.84 10.00 2.01
N ILE A 323 -12.43 9.23 1.00
CA ILE A 323 -11.89 9.78 -0.25
C ILE A 323 -13.01 10.53 -0.97
N GLN A 324 -14.16 9.90 -1.19
CA GLN A 324 -15.31 10.51 -1.86
C GLN A 324 -15.79 11.77 -1.13
N ALA A 325 -16.02 11.67 0.18
CA ALA A 325 -16.45 12.82 0.97
C ALA A 325 -15.47 14.01 0.93
N ALA A 326 -14.15 13.75 0.84
CA ALA A 326 -13.15 14.81 0.70
C ALA A 326 -13.25 15.49 -0.69
N LEU A 327 -13.42 14.70 -1.76
CA LEU A 327 -13.61 15.23 -3.12
C LEU A 327 -14.86 16.10 -3.22
N GLU A 328 -15.98 15.63 -2.68
CA GLU A 328 -17.26 16.35 -2.68
C GLU A 328 -17.22 17.62 -1.80
N ARG A 329 -16.65 17.55 -0.59
CA ARG A 329 -16.44 18.75 0.25
C ARG A 329 -15.57 19.81 -0.40
N ALA A 330 -14.62 19.39 -1.24
CA ALA A 330 -13.79 20.32 -2.00
C ALA A 330 -14.54 20.99 -3.16
N GLY A 331 -15.71 20.48 -3.57
CA GLY A 331 -16.55 21.04 -4.62
C GLY A 331 -16.53 20.24 -5.93
N LEU A 332 -16.11 18.99 -5.92
CA LEU A 332 -16.30 18.07 -7.05
C LEU A 332 -17.65 17.36 -6.92
N GLU A 333 -18.22 17.00 -8.05
CA GLU A 333 -19.41 16.12 -8.14
C GLU A 333 -18.96 14.72 -8.54
N THR A 334 -19.27 13.70 -7.71
CA THR A 334 -18.99 12.30 -8.02
C THR A 334 -20.07 11.76 -8.94
N HIS A 335 -19.68 11.20 -10.09
CA HIS A 335 -20.61 10.62 -11.09
C HIS A 335 -20.54 9.11 -11.19
N HIS A 336 -19.36 8.52 -10.85
CA HIS A 336 -19.18 7.08 -11.02
C HIS A 336 -18.09 6.58 -10.07
N VAL A 337 -18.36 5.44 -9.46
CA VAL A 337 -17.39 4.68 -8.64
C VAL A 337 -17.41 3.24 -9.13
N GLU A 338 -16.23 2.70 -9.42
CA GLU A 338 -16.05 1.33 -9.86
C GLU A 338 -14.94 0.64 -9.08
N ASP A 339 -15.18 -0.61 -8.68
CA ASP A 339 -14.24 -1.45 -7.91
C ASP A 339 -13.52 -2.41 -8.85
N PHE A 340 -12.20 -2.52 -8.69
CA PHE A 340 -11.33 -3.42 -9.46
C PHE A 340 -10.51 -4.35 -8.56
N ARG A 341 -11.05 -4.74 -7.42
CA ARG A 341 -10.36 -5.54 -6.42
C ARG A 341 -9.82 -6.86 -6.98
N ASN A 342 -10.66 -7.60 -7.70
CA ASN A 342 -10.26 -8.89 -8.28
C ASN A 342 -9.22 -8.71 -9.39
N ASP A 343 -9.34 -7.65 -10.17
CA ASP A 343 -8.37 -7.28 -11.20
C ASP A 343 -6.99 -6.98 -10.61
N TYR A 344 -6.95 -6.34 -9.41
CA TYR A 344 -5.67 -6.09 -8.78
C TYR A 344 -5.07 -7.37 -8.17
N ALA A 345 -5.89 -8.25 -7.62
CA ALA A 345 -5.41 -9.58 -7.19
C ALA A 345 -4.76 -10.33 -8.36
N GLU A 346 -5.40 -10.30 -9.55
CA GLU A 346 -4.86 -10.92 -10.77
C GLU A 346 -3.59 -10.22 -11.25
N THR A 347 -3.56 -8.89 -11.28
CA THR A 347 -2.36 -8.10 -11.60
C THR A 347 -1.17 -8.51 -10.74
N LEU A 348 -1.37 -8.60 -9.43
CA LEU A 348 -0.33 -8.98 -8.47
C LEU A 348 0.10 -10.44 -8.63
N ARG A 349 -0.79 -11.33 -9.10
CA ARG A 349 -0.43 -12.72 -9.45
C ARG A 349 0.52 -12.75 -10.64
N HIS A 350 0.23 -11.99 -11.69
CA HIS A 350 1.12 -11.86 -12.84
C HIS A 350 2.49 -11.29 -12.44
N TRP A 351 2.52 -10.22 -11.65
CA TRP A 351 3.77 -9.63 -11.18
C TRP A 351 4.59 -10.59 -10.33
N ALA A 352 3.95 -11.31 -9.38
CA ALA A 352 4.65 -12.27 -8.51
C ALA A 352 5.26 -13.42 -9.32
N ARG A 353 4.54 -13.94 -10.33
CA ARG A 353 5.05 -15.00 -11.21
C ARG A 353 6.21 -14.50 -12.05
N ARG A 354 6.08 -13.34 -12.72
CA ARG A 354 7.15 -12.77 -13.53
C ARG A 354 8.42 -12.47 -12.73
N LEU A 355 8.27 -12.01 -11.48
CA LEU A 355 9.41 -11.80 -10.59
C LEU A 355 10.11 -13.12 -10.26
N ASP A 356 9.37 -14.20 -10.01
CA ASP A 356 9.94 -15.50 -9.74
C ASP A 356 10.59 -16.14 -11.00
N ASP A 357 10.00 -15.93 -12.17
CA ASP A 357 10.56 -16.37 -13.46
C ASP A 357 11.91 -15.67 -13.76
N ASN A 358 12.15 -14.48 -13.18
CA ASN A 358 13.37 -13.69 -13.32
C ASN A 358 14.18 -13.58 -12.01
N LEU A 359 14.13 -14.61 -11.13
CA LEU A 359 14.64 -14.53 -9.77
C LEU A 359 16.14 -14.23 -9.68
N ASP A 360 16.96 -14.88 -10.50
CA ASP A 360 18.42 -14.69 -10.50
C ASP A 360 18.81 -13.26 -10.88
N GLU A 361 18.11 -12.71 -11.87
CA GLU A 361 18.33 -11.34 -12.32
C GLU A 361 17.82 -10.34 -11.26
N ALA A 362 16.72 -10.63 -10.60
CA ALA A 362 16.21 -9.82 -9.50
C ALA A 362 17.22 -9.76 -8.33
N ILE A 363 17.85 -10.91 -8.01
CA ILE A 363 18.91 -10.95 -6.99
C ILE A 363 20.14 -10.18 -7.45
N ARG A 364 20.51 -10.27 -8.72
CA ARG A 364 21.65 -9.52 -9.26
C ARG A 364 21.44 -8.01 -9.20
N LEU A 365 20.24 -7.53 -9.52
CA LEU A 365 19.89 -6.09 -9.56
C LEU A 365 19.60 -5.51 -8.18
N GLY A 366 18.79 -6.20 -7.38
CA GLY A 366 18.28 -5.68 -6.11
C GLY A 366 18.96 -6.25 -4.86
N GLY A 367 19.75 -7.32 -5.03
CA GLY A 367 20.31 -8.12 -3.93
C GLY A 367 19.25 -9.04 -3.28
N PRO A 368 19.71 -10.03 -2.49
CA PRO A 368 18.83 -11.08 -1.96
C PRO A 368 17.77 -10.54 -0.98
N GLU A 369 18.11 -9.63 -0.09
CA GLU A 369 17.14 -9.08 0.87
C GLU A 369 15.99 -8.36 0.17
N ARG A 370 16.29 -7.49 -0.79
CA ARG A 370 15.29 -6.68 -1.50
C ARG A 370 14.41 -7.55 -2.39
N THR A 371 14.98 -8.53 -3.07
CA THR A 371 14.23 -9.52 -3.85
C THR A 371 13.25 -10.29 -2.96
N ARG A 372 13.68 -10.72 -1.77
CA ARG A 372 12.80 -11.39 -0.79
C ARG A 372 11.69 -10.45 -0.29
N VAL A 373 11.97 -9.17 -0.08
CA VAL A 373 10.96 -8.16 0.26
C VAL A 373 9.87 -8.11 -0.82
N TRP A 374 10.24 -8.01 -2.09
CA TRP A 374 9.29 -7.91 -3.20
C TRP A 374 8.48 -9.20 -3.40
N ARG A 375 9.12 -10.37 -3.30
CA ARG A 375 8.42 -11.66 -3.38
C ARG A 375 7.33 -11.79 -2.32
N LEU A 376 7.65 -11.42 -1.07
CA LEU A 376 6.70 -11.46 0.05
C LEU A 376 5.61 -10.39 -0.11
N TYR A 377 5.99 -9.18 -0.52
CA TYR A 377 5.05 -8.07 -0.67
C TYR A 377 4.00 -8.31 -1.76
N LEU A 378 4.40 -8.72 -2.97
CA LEU A 378 3.47 -8.94 -4.08
C LEU A 378 2.40 -9.98 -3.72
N ARG A 379 2.80 -11.05 -3.04
CA ARG A 379 1.87 -12.09 -2.57
C ARG A 379 1.01 -11.63 -1.40
N GLY A 380 1.60 -10.98 -0.42
CA GLY A 380 0.87 -10.42 0.72
C GLY A 380 -0.15 -9.36 0.30
N ALA A 381 0.19 -8.50 -0.67
CA ALA A 381 -0.72 -7.53 -1.25
C ALA A 381 -1.86 -8.23 -2.01
N ARG A 382 -1.55 -9.25 -2.85
CA ARG A 382 -2.55 -10.07 -3.53
C ARG A 382 -3.57 -10.65 -2.53
N ARG A 383 -3.09 -11.28 -1.45
CA ARG A 383 -3.95 -11.82 -0.39
C ARG A 383 -4.83 -10.75 0.24
N GLY A 384 -4.31 -9.54 0.43
CA GLY A 384 -5.09 -8.40 0.93
C GLY A 384 -6.29 -8.05 0.03
N PHE A 385 -6.13 -8.13 -1.29
CA PHE A 385 -7.25 -7.96 -2.24
C PHE A 385 -8.17 -9.17 -2.26
N GLU A 386 -7.66 -10.41 -2.32
CA GLU A 386 -8.45 -11.64 -2.32
C GLU A 386 -9.36 -11.73 -1.08
N THR A 387 -8.86 -11.37 0.10
CA THR A 387 -9.60 -11.48 1.38
C THR A 387 -10.47 -10.26 1.70
N GLY A 388 -10.39 -9.21 0.89
CA GLY A 388 -11.15 -7.98 1.12
C GLY A 388 -10.60 -7.11 2.27
N PHE A 389 -9.32 -7.22 2.59
CA PHE A 389 -8.65 -6.27 3.46
C PHE A 389 -8.37 -4.94 2.73
N THR A 390 -8.11 -5.01 1.43
CA THR A 390 -7.97 -3.87 0.53
C THR A 390 -8.86 -4.01 -0.68
N SER A 391 -9.21 -2.88 -1.29
CA SER A 391 -9.75 -2.79 -2.64
C SER A 391 -9.07 -1.66 -3.41
N VAL A 392 -9.37 -1.53 -4.70
CA VAL A 392 -8.94 -0.41 -5.53
C VAL A 392 -10.15 0.14 -6.27
N TYR A 393 -10.27 1.47 -6.28
CA TYR A 393 -11.43 2.13 -6.83
C TYR A 393 -11.04 3.15 -7.88
N GLN A 394 -11.86 3.28 -8.93
CA GLN A 394 -11.88 4.45 -9.80
C GLN A 394 -13.06 5.33 -9.43
N VAL A 395 -12.78 6.54 -8.95
CA VAL A 395 -13.78 7.58 -8.63
C VAL A 395 -13.69 8.67 -9.68
N ARG A 396 -14.73 8.76 -10.51
CA ARG A 396 -14.86 9.80 -11.55
C ARG A 396 -15.69 10.96 -11.03
N CYS A 397 -15.10 12.14 -11.08
CA CYS A 397 -15.73 13.39 -10.67
C CYS A 397 -15.68 14.44 -11.79
N SER A 398 -16.48 15.50 -11.66
CA SER A 398 -16.31 16.73 -12.42
C SER A 398 -16.33 17.96 -11.51
N ARG A 399 -15.73 19.04 -11.98
CA ARG A 399 -15.91 20.37 -11.35
C ARG A 399 -17.13 21.04 -11.96
N PRO A 400 -18.18 21.38 -11.18
CA PRO A 400 -19.39 22.00 -11.69
C PRO A 400 -19.14 23.31 -12.45
N ILE A 401 -19.93 23.57 -13.48
CA ILE A 401 -19.97 24.87 -14.15
C ILE A 401 -20.91 25.78 -13.33
N GLY A 402 -20.37 26.87 -12.77
CA GLY A 402 -21.18 27.85 -12.03
C GLY A 402 -21.50 27.46 -10.59
N ALA A 403 -20.77 26.56 -9.96
CA ALA A 403 -20.92 26.28 -8.54
C ALA A 403 -20.77 27.56 -7.71
N ARG A 404 -21.82 27.96 -6.99
CA ARG A 404 -21.74 29.03 -5.99
C ARG A 404 -20.62 28.66 -5.02
N ARG A 405 -19.72 29.61 -4.78
CA ARG A 405 -18.79 29.48 -3.64
C ARG A 405 -19.64 29.16 -2.42
N SER A 406 -19.45 27.98 -1.83
CA SER A 406 -19.98 27.69 -0.51
C SER A 406 -19.51 28.83 0.39
N ALA A 407 -20.44 29.66 0.84
CA ALA A 407 -20.12 30.68 1.82
C ALA A 407 -19.52 29.97 3.02
N ALA A 408 -18.33 30.36 3.43
CA ALA A 408 -17.78 29.93 4.69
C ALA A 408 -18.86 30.12 5.77
N PRO A 409 -19.06 29.16 6.69
CA PRO A 409 -20.04 29.38 7.77
C PRO A 409 -19.70 30.67 8.45
N THR A 410 -20.63 31.63 8.41
CA THR A 410 -20.51 32.92 9.11
C THR A 410 -20.29 32.60 10.58
N PRO A 411 -19.25 33.13 11.25
CA PRO A 411 -19.09 32.93 12.68
C PRO A 411 -20.39 33.40 13.34
N GLN A 412 -21.05 32.53 14.09
CA GLN A 412 -22.20 32.96 14.89
C GLN A 412 -21.70 34.07 15.82
N SER A 413 -22.19 35.29 15.61
CA SER A 413 -21.95 36.39 16.51
C SER A 413 -22.50 36.02 17.87
N SER A 414 -21.62 35.89 18.86
CA SER A 414 -21.98 35.79 20.25
C SER A 414 -22.86 37.01 20.60
N ARG A 415 -24.13 36.78 20.88
CA ARG A 415 -24.99 37.83 21.46
C ARG A 415 -24.40 38.26 22.80
N PRO A 416 -24.31 39.56 23.10
CA PRO A 416 -23.90 40.01 24.41
C PRO A 416 -25.01 39.66 25.43
N GLY A 417 -24.59 39.10 26.54
CA GLY A 417 -25.46 38.80 27.65
C GLY A 417 -26.13 40.02 28.20
N SER A 418 -27.42 39.92 28.46
CA SER A 418 -28.14 40.84 29.33
C SER A 418 -27.98 40.42 30.77
N ASP A 419 -27.38 41.27 31.55
CA ASP A 419 -27.29 41.21 33.02
C ASP A 419 -28.64 41.11 33.69
N GLY A 420 -28.66 40.44 34.84
CA GLY A 420 -29.48 40.83 35.97
C GLY A 420 -30.56 39.88 36.42
N ALA A 421 -30.29 39.04 37.41
CA ALA A 421 -30.95 38.99 38.71
C ALA A 421 -30.54 37.75 39.50
N ALA A 422 -30.01 38.00 40.68
CA ALA A 422 -29.63 37.02 41.69
C ALA A 422 -30.84 36.64 42.61
N PRO A 423 -30.67 35.87 43.64
CA PRO A 423 -31.28 34.53 43.79
C PRO A 423 -32.33 34.50 44.90
N ARG A 424 -33.16 33.47 44.92
CA ARG A 424 -33.83 33.03 46.17
C ARG A 424 -33.57 31.55 46.45
N ARG A 425 -33.01 31.34 47.65
CA ARG A 425 -32.88 30.05 48.29
C ARG A 425 -34.26 29.49 48.63
N SER A 426 -34.47 28.18 48.48
CA SER A 426 -35.43 27.40 49.25
C SER A 426 -34.90 25.96 49.41
N GLN A 427 -34.66 25.65 50.59
CA GLN A 427 -34.53 24.52 51.48
C GLN A 427 -34.85 23.13 50.92
N ALA A 428 -34.05 22.26 51.41
CA ALA A 428 -34.04 20.81 51.28
C ALA A 428 -35.27 20.10 51.89
N GLN A 429 -35.59 18.92 51.35
CA GLN A 429 -35.83 17.73 52.22
C GLN A 429 -35.62 16.42 51.41
N PRO A 430 -35.17 15.33 52.09
CA PRO A 430 -34.75 14.11 51.46
C PRO A 430 -35.86 13.06 51.42
N VAL A 431 -35.85 12.17 50.43
CA VAL A 431 -36.62 10.91 50.48
C VAL A 431 -35.68 9.76 50.21
N GLN A 432 -35.72 8.83 51.16
CA GLN A 432 -35.01 7.55 51.15
C GLN A 432 -35.68 6.49 50.25
N PRO A 433 -35.03 5.34 50.04
CA PRO A 433 -35.28 4.42 48.94
C PRO A 433 -36.24 3.28 49.32
N SER A 434 -36.78 2.66 48.31
CA SER A 434 -37.34 1.30 48.46
C SER A 434 -37.52 0.65 47.06
N GLY A 435 -37.05 -0.59 46.99
CA GLY A 435 -37.41 -1.57 46.00
C GLY A 435 -36.32 -1.96 45.06
#